data_a4ce07e4e8fca2fed7988ff912163c90
#
_entry.id   a4ce07e4e8fca2fed7988ff912163c90
#
_cell.length_a   1.000
_cell.length_b   1.000
_cell.length_c   1.000
_cell.angle_alpha   90.00
_cell.angle_beta   90.00
_cell.angle_gamma   90.00
#
_symmetry.space_group_name_H-M   'P 1'
#
loop_
_entity.id
_entity.type
_entity.pdbx_description
1 polymer ?
#
loop_
_entity_poly.entity_id
_entity_poly.type
_entity_poly.pdbx_seq_one_letter_code
_entity_poly.pdbx_strand_id
1 'polypeptide(L)'
;MEKKEQIALLILRVALGVFLLFWSSMKWVQPGQANGIASHFYGVSLSPAFTVLFGVLETLLSLLIIAGAWKRYTYGTGLIVHGASTVASWRMYFIPFPPYPHDLFVAAIPVLAAFIALYVLRDRDVLWAMQRVRA
;
A
#
# COMPACT_ATOMS: atom_id res chain seq x y z
N MET A 1 20.76 -2.60 17.69
CA MET A 1 19.29 -2.52 17.52
C MET A 1 18.63 -3.62 18.34
N GLU A 2 17.63 -3.28 19.10
CA GLU A 2 16.95 -4.25 19.95
C GLU A 2 16.13 -5.25 19.13
N LYS A 3 16.04 -6.50 19.61
CA LYS A 3 15.24 -7.56 18.96
C LYS A 3 13.78 -7.15 18.78
N LYS A 4 13.24 -6.35 19.70
CA LYS A 4 11.87 -5.83 19.66
C LYS A 4 11.64 -4.90 18.46
N GLU A 5 12.59 -4.03 18.15
CA GLU A 5 12.51 -3.12 16.99
C GLU A 5 12.49 -3.91 15.68
N GLN A 6 13.31 -4.95 15.58
CA GLN A 6 13.36 -5.84 14.42
C GLN A 6 12.02 -6.56 14.18
N ILE A 7 11.42 -7.06 15.27
CA ILE A 7 10.12 -7.73 15.20
C ILE A 7 9.02 -6.73 14.80
N ALA A 8 9.03 -5.51 15.35
CA ALA A 8 8.07 -4.48 15.02
C ALA A 8 8.14 -4.10 13.51
N LEU A 9 9.35 -3.93 12.98
CA LEU A 9 9.55 -3.63 11.56
C LEU A 9 9.13 -4.79 10.65
N LEU A 10 9.41 -6.03 11.05
CA LEU A 10 8.94 -7.21 10.32
C LEU A 10 7.40 -7.25 10.26
N ILE A 11 6.73 -7.05 11.40
CA ILE A 11 5.26 -7.03 11.46
C ILE A 11 4.71 -5.92 10.57
N LEU A 12 5.28 -4.72 10.67
CA LEU A 12 4.88 -3.56 9.88
C LEU A 12 5.01 -3.83 8.38
N ARG A 13 6.15 -4.35 7.95
CA ARG A 13 6.42 -4.71 6.56
C ARG A 13 5.43 -5.73 6.02
N VAL A 14 5.23 -6.82 6.74
CA VAL A 14 4.32 -7.89 6.33
C VAL A 14 2.88 -7.38 6.27
N ALA A 15 2.43 -6.65 7.29
CA ALA A 15 1.08 -6.09 7.33
C ALA A 15 0.81 -5.12 6.17
N LEU A 16 1.74 -4.22 5.88
CA LEU A 16 1.60 -3.28 4.76
C LEU A 16 1.66 -3.97 3.40
N GLY A 17 2.51 -4.97 3.24
CA GLY A 17 2.57 -5.77 2.02
C GLY A 17 1.28 -6.57 1.80
N VAL A 18 0.73 -7.18 2.83
CA VAL A 18 -0.57 -7.89 2.78
C VAL A 18 -1.71 -6.92 2.47
N PHE A 19 -1.70 -5.73 3.06
CA PHE A 19 -2.67 -4.67 2.77
C PHE A 19 -2.68 -4.31 1.27
N LEU A 20 -1.51 -4.06 0.68
CA LEU A 20 -1.42 -3.79 -0.77
C LEU A 20 -1.81 -5.01 -1.60
N LEU A 21 -1.47 -6.22 -1.16
CA LEU A 21 -1.83 -7.45 -1.86
C LEU A 21 -3.36 -7.61 -1.98
N PHE A 22 -4.10 -7.25 -0.94
CA PHE A 22 -5.57 -7.23 -0.98
C PHE A 22 -6.10 -6.27 -2.04
N TRP A 23 -5.61 -5.04 -2.06
CA TRP A 23 -6.03 -4.03 -3.04
C TRP A 23 -5.60 -4.37 -4.47
N SER A 24 -4.42 -4.94 -4.64
CA SER A 24 -3.95 -5.37 -5.96
C SER A 24 -4.77 -6.53 -6.51
N SER A 25 -5.16 -7.48 -5.66
CA SER A 25 -5.96 -8.64 -6.08
C SER A 25 -7.32 -8.25 -6.65
N MET A 26 -7.95 -7.21 -6.13
CA MET A 26 -9.22 -6.69 -6.65
C MET A 26 -9.11 -6.30 -8.14
N LYS A 27 -7.97 -5.75 -8.55
CA LYS A 27 -7.77 -5.26 -9.92
C LYS A 27 -7.74 -6.37 -10.98
N TRP A 28 -7.34 -7.58 -10.61
CA TRP A 28 -7.32 -8.70 -11.55
C TRP A 28 -8.43 -9.73 -11.28
N VAL A 29 -9.01 -9.77 -10.08
CA VAL A 29 -10.19 -10.59 -9.79
C VAL A 29 -11.48 -9.91 -10.23
N GLN A 30 -11.61 -8.60 -9.99
CA GLN A 30 -12.78 -7.78 -10.29
C GLN A 30 -12.40 -6.46 -10.98
N PRO A 31 -11.85 -6.50 -12.20
CA PRO A 31 -11.32 -5.31 -12.86
C PRO A 31 -12.38 -4.22 -13.10
N GLY A 32 -13.62 -4.59 -13.29
CA GLY A 32 -14.73 -3.64 -13.43
C GLY A 32 -14.98 -2.81 -12.18
N GLN A 33 -14.97 -3.44 -11.00
CA GLN A 33 -15.11 -2.75 -9.71
C GLN A 33 -13.90 -1.85 -9.44
N ALA A 34 -12.70 -2.34 -9.70
CA ALA A 34 -11.48 -1.55 -9.53
C ALA A 34 -11.46 -0.32 -10.45
N ASN A 35 -11.91 -0.47 -11.70
CA ASN A 35 -12.03 0.65 -12.64
C ASN A 35 -13.11 1.65 -12.20
N GLY A 36 -14.21 1.19 -11.62
CA GLY A 36 -15.23 2.05 -11.01
C GLY A 36 -14.66 2.92 -9.88
N ILE A 37 -13.84 2.36 -9.01
CA ILE A 37 -13.11 3.10 -7.97
C ILE A 37 -12.13 4.09 -8.59
N ALA A 38 -11.38 3.68 -9.61
CA ALA A 38 -10.43 4.56 -10.29
C ALA A 38 -11.14 5.76 -10.95
N SER A 39 -12.25 5.55 -11.63
CA SER A 39 -13.02 6.63 -12.26
C SER A 39 -13.62 7.58 -11.23
N HIS A 40 -14.08 7.06 -10.08
CA HIS A 40 -14.68 7.89 -9.03
C HIS A 40 -13.66 8.78 -8.32
N PHE A 41 -12.51 8.22 -7.92
CA PHE A 41 -11.52 8.94 -7.11
C PHE A 41 -10.45 9.67 -7.92
N TYR A 42 -10.07 9.13 -9.08
CA TYR A 42 -9.00 9.70 -9.91
C TYR A 42 -9.52 10.34 -11.19
N GLY A 43 -10.82 10.16 -11.51
CA GLY A 43 -11.40 10.65 -12.77
C GLY A 43 -10.84 9.95 -14.02
N VAL A 44 -10.27 8.76 -13.87
CA VAL A 44 -9.63 8.01 -14.95
C VAL A 44 -10.37 6.71 -15.19
N SER A 45 -10.81 6.50 -16.43
CA SER A 45 -11.38 5.23 -16.88
C SER A 45 -10.32 4.45 -17.64
N LEU A 46 -9.93 3.30 -17.09
CA LEU A 46 -8.95 2.40 -17.69
C LEU A 46 -9.66 1.26 -18.42
N SER A 47 -9.05 0.75 -19.49
CA SER A 47 -9.51 -0.51 -20.06
C SER A 47 -9.28 -1.66 -19.06
N PRO A 48 -10.09 -2.74 -19.14
CA PRO A 48 -9.89 -3.90 -18.25
C PRO A 48 -8.48 -4.47 -18.32
N ALA A 49 -7.86 -4.46 -19.50
CA ALA A 49 -6.49 -4.95 -19.69
C ALA A 49 -5.46 -4.11 -18.89
N PHE A 50 -5.57 -2.80 -18.91
CA PHE A 50 -4.72 -1.92 -18.12
C PHE A 50 -4.97 -2.07 -16.61
N THR A 51 -6.21 -2.22 -16.20
CA THR A 51 -6.55 -2.45 -14.79
C THR A 51 -5.92 -3.74 -14.27
N VAL A 52 -6.00 -4.82 -15.05
CA VAL A 52 -5.36 -6.10 -14.72
C VAL A 52 -3.84 -5.97 -14.68
N LEU A 53 -3.23 -5.28 -15.66
CA LEU A 53 -1.78 -5.05 -15.70
C LEU A 53 -1.31 -4.32 -14.43
N PHE A 54 -1.98 -3.24 -14.04
CA PHE A 54 -1.68 -2.53 -12.80
C PHE A 54 -1.85 -3.43 -11.57
N GLY A 55 -2.87 -4.27 -11.54
CA GLY A 55 -3.08 -5.23 -10.48
C GLY A 55 -1.93 -6.23 -10.35
N VAL A 56 -1.43 -6.76 -11.47
CA VAL A 56 -0.29 -7.68 -11.48
C VAL A 56 0.99 -6.98 -11.00
N LEU A 57 1.27 -5.78 -11.49
CA LEU A 57 2.45 -5.01 -11.07
C LEU A 57 2.41 -4.67 -9.58
N GLU A 58 1.25 -4.27 -9.07
CA GLU A 58 1.07 -3.97 -7.65
C GLU A 58 1.13 -5.23 -6.79
N THR A 59 0.68 -6.38 -7.29
CA THR A 59 0.85 -7.68 -6.62
C THR A 59 2.33 -8.04 -6.51
N LEU A 60 3.12 -7.87 -7.56
CA LEU A 60 4.56 -8.07 -7.51
C LEU A 60 5.23 -7.12 -6.51
N LEU A 61 4.84 -5.84 -6.52
CA LEU A 61 5.31 -4.86 -5.54
C LEU A 61 5.00 -5.32 -4.10
N SER A 62 3.78 -5.78 -3.85
CA SER A 62 3.34 -6.27 -2.53
C SER A 62 4.20 -7.43 -2.04
N LEU A 63 4.47 -8.40 -2.91
CA LEU A 63 5.32 -9.55 -2.59
C LEU A 63 6.77 -9.14 -2.32
N LEU A 64 7.31 -8.19 -3.08
CA LEU A 64 8.65 -7.64 -2.86
C LEU A 64 8.75 -6.87 -1.54
N ILE A 65 7.70 -6.14 -1.15
CA ILE A 65 7.62 -5.48 0.16
C ILE A 65 7.63 -6.53 1.27
N ILE A 66 6.80 -7.56 1.20
CA ILE A 66 6.75 -8.66 2.18
C ILE A 66 8.12 -9.32 2.31
N ALA A 67 8.78 -9.58 1.19
CA ALA A 67 10.11 -10.19 1.16
C ALA A 67 11.22 -9.25 1.66
N GLY A 68 10.98 -7.95 1.78
CA GLY A 68 12.00 -6.97 2.13
C GLY A 68 13.10 -6.84 1.09
N ALA A 69 12.72 -6.91 -0.20
CA ALA A 69 13.63 -6.80 -1.34
C ALA A 69 13.65 -5.36 -1.89
N TRP A 70 14.84 -4.87 -2.26
CA TRP A 70 15.04 -3.52 -2.84
C TRP A 70 14.29 -2.41 -2.11
N LYS A 71 14.38 -2.39 -0.80
CA LYS A 71 13.56 -1.61 0.13
C LYS A 71 13.43 -0.13 -0.22
N ARG A 72 14.50 0.51 -0.70
CA ARG A 72 14.46 1.91 -1.12
C ARG A 72 13.39 2.13 -2.20
N TYR A 73 13.30 1.22 -3.17
CA TYR A 73 12.38 1.32 -4.29
C TYR A 73 11.00 0.76 -3.95
N THR A 74 10.94 -0.44 -3.40
CA THR A 74 9.66 -1.12 -3.13
C THR A 74 8.85 -0.42 -2.03
N TYR A 75 9.50 -0.03 -0.92
CA TYR A 75 8.80 0.70 0.15
C TYR A 75 8.44 2.11 -0.30
N GLY A 76 9.33 2.78 -1.06
CA GLY A 76 9.07 4.10 -1.64
C GLY A 76 7.90 4.07 -2.63
N THR A 77 7.85 3.07 -3.51
CA THR A 77 6.74 2.91 -4.45
C THR A 77 5.43 2.58 -3.71
N GLY A 78 5.45 1.70 -2.72
CA GLY A 78 4.28 1.42 -1.87
C GLY A 78 3.76 2.67 -1.16
N LEU A 79 4.66 3.49 -0.62
CA LEU A 79 4.32 4.78 -0.01
C LEU A 79 3.66 5.73 -1.02
N ILE A 80 4.18 5.83 -2.24
CA ILE A 80 3.63 6.68 -3.29
C ILE A 80 2.25 6.19 -3.73
N VAL A 81 2.10 4.90 -3.97
CA VAL A 81 0.83 4.28 -4.39
C VAL A 81 -0.26 4.52 -3.33
N HIS A 82 0.03 4.22 -2.08
CA HIS A 82 -0.93 4.43 -1.00
C HIS A 82 -1.14 5.91 -0.71
N GLY A 83 -0.10 6.74 -0.77
CA GLY A 83 -0.19 8.19 -0.60
C GLY A 83 -1.08 8.83 -1.67
N ALA A 84 -0.93 8.44 -2.93
CA ALA A 84 -1.79 8.92 -4.01
C ALA A 84 -3.26 8.54 -3.77
N SER A 85 -3.53 7.31 -3.34
CA SER A 85 -4.87 6.85 -2.99
C SER A 85 -5.46 7.64 -1.81
N THR A 86 -4.66 7.88 -0.77
CA THR A 86 -5.05 8.66 0.41
C THR A 86 -5.41 10.09 0.02
N VAL A 87 -4.60 10.73 -0.82
CA VAL A 87 -4.87 12.09 -1.30
C VAL A 87 -6.10 12.11 -2.21
N ALA A 88 -6.25 11.16 -3.13
CA ALA A 88 -7.39 11.10 -4.03
C ALA A 88 -8.73 10.95 -3.29
N SER A 89 -8.73 10.27 -2.16
CA SER A 89 -9.92 10.07 -1.32
C SER A 89 -10.13 11.13 -0.23
N TRP A 90 -9.42 12.27 -0.29
CA TRP A 90 -9.44 13.30 0.77
C TRP A 90 -10.83 13.79 1.16
N ARG A 91 -11.76 13.88 0.23
CA ARG A 91 -13.15 14.32 0.49
C ARG A 91 -13.88 13.39 1.45
N MET A 92 -13.51 12.09 1.48
CA MET A 92 -14.13 11.11 2.35
C MET A 92 -13.79 11.32 3.84
N TYR A 93 -12.75 12.09 4.14
CA TYR A 93 -12.35 12.39 5.53
C TYR A 93 -13.06 13.60 6.13
N PHE A 94 -13.52 14.51 5.27
CA PHE A 94 -14.09 15.80 5.68
C PHE A 94 -15.62 15.83 5.62
N ILE A 95 -16.27 14.77 5.17
CA ILE A 95 -17.73 14.64 5.18
C ILE A 95 -18.09 13.66 6.30
N PRO A 96 -18.31 14.16 7.56
CA PRO A 96 -18.38 13.27 8.72
C PRO A 96 -19.66 12.43 8.76
N PHE A 97 -20.74 12.81 8.08
CA PHE A 97 -22.03 12.13 8.16
C PHE A 97 -22.76 12.04 6.83
N PRO A 98 -22.17 11.45 5.78
CA PRO A 98 -22.92 11.14 4.58
C PRO A 98 -23.93 10.01 4.89
N PRO A 99 -24.90 9.77 3.99
CA PRO A 99 -25.83 8.66 4.12
C PRO A 99 -25.17 7.27 4.11
N TYR A 100 -23.85 7.21 3.88
CA TYR A 100 -23.04 5.99 3.90
C TYR A 100 -21.90 6.10 4.91
N PRO A 101 -21.52 5.00 5.59
CA PRO A 101 -20.37 5.02 6.48
C PRO A 101 -19.08 5.23 5.68
N HIS A 102 -18.44 6.39 5.89
CA HIS A 102 -17.14 6.74 5.29
C HIS A 102 -15.98 6.60 6.28
N ASP A 103 -16.28 6.22 7.50
CA ASP A 103 -15.35 6.08 8.61
C ASP A 103 -14.19 5.12 8.28
N LEU A 104 -14.43 4.09 7.47
CA LEU A 104 -13.39 3.16 7.03
C LEU A 104 -12.29 3.84 6.19
N PHE A 105 -12.62 4.92 5.48
CA PHE A 105 -11.62 5.68 4.72
C PHE A 105 -10.59 6.37 5.61
N VAL A 106 -10.96 6.73 6.83
CA VAL A 106 -10.06 7.36 7.80
C VAL A 106 -8.88 6.43 8.14
N ALA A 107 -9.04 5.11 8.02
CA ALA A 107 -7.96 4.15 8.19
C ALA A 107 -6.81 4.32 7.18
N ALA A 108 -7.03 5.00 6.06
CA ALA A 108 -5.96 5.34 5.11
C ALA A 108 -4.87 6.22 5.74
N ILE A 109 -5.22 7.07 6.70
CA ILE A 109 -4.28 7.99 7.37
C ILE A 109 -3.24 7.24 8.21
N PRO A 110 -3.61 6.38 9.18
CA PRO A 110 -2.63 5.60 9.93
C PRO A 110 -1.84 4.61 9.06
N VAL A 111 -2.45 4.06 8.01
CA VAL A 111 -1.74 3.21 7.05
C VAL A 111 -0.68 4.00 6.29
N LEU A 112 -0.97 5.24 5.88
CA LEU A 112 0.01 6.13 5.26
C LEU A 112 1.16 6.44 6.23
N ALA A 113 0.86 6.76 7.48
CA ALA A 113 1.88 6.97 8.50
C ALA A 113 2.77 5.73 8.70
N ALA A 114 2.18 4.54 8.66
CA ALA A 114 2.90 3.28 8.74
C ALA A 114 3.84 3.06 7.54
N PHE A 115 3.42 3.40 6.32
CA PHE A 115 4.29 3.38 5.13
C PHE A 115 5.46 4.36 5.26
N ILE A 116 5.20 5.57 5.77
CA ILE A 116 6.25 6.57 6.03
C ILE A 116 7.25 6.02 7.03
N ALA A 117 6.79 5.47 8.16
CA ALA A 117 7.64 4.89 9.18
C ALA A 117 8.51 3.74 8.62
N LEU A 118 7.91 2.83 7.86
CA LEU A 118 8.63 1.73 7.23
C LEU A 118 9.70 2.24 6.25
N TYR A 119 9.37 3.25 5.45
CA TYR A 119 10.32 3.83 4.49
C TYR A 119 11.49 4.53 5.19
N VAL A 120 11.22 5.31 6.23
CA VAL A 120 12.24 6.01 7.01
C VAL A 120 13.17 5.02 7.70
N LEU A 121 12.63 3.94 8.24
CA LEU A 121 13.37 2.92 8.99
C LEU A 121 13.84 1.73 8.12
N ARG A 122 13.74 1.82 6.80
CA ARG A 122 14.03 0.72 5.86
C ARG A 122 15.40 0.07 6.05
N ASP A 123 16.40 0.86 6.42
CA ASP A 123 17.77 0.39 6.61
C ASP A 123 17.92 -0.44 7.91
N ARG A 124 17.00 -0.27 8.85
CA ARG A 124 16.92 -1.02 10.10
C ARG A 124 16.09 -2.29 10.00
N ASP A 125 15.28 -2.44 8.96
CA ASP A 125 14.42 -3.59 8.75
C ASP A 125 15.21 -4.75 8.13
N VAL A 126 15.84 -5.58 8.94
CA VAL A 126 16.73 -6.65 8.49
C VAL A 126 16.25 -8.07 8.84
N LEU A 127 15.28 -8.19 9.76
CA LEU A 127 14.79 -9.50 10.19
C LEU A 127 14.02 -10.17 9.05
N TRP A 128 14.50 -11.34 8.61
CA TRP A 128 13.95 -12.10 7.48
C TRP A 128 13.76 -11.30 6.20
N ALA A 129 14.53 -10.24 6.01
CA ALA A 129 14.52 -9.48 4.78
C ALA A 129 15.51 -10.06 3.77
N MET A 130 15.12 -10.10 2.50
CA MET A 130 16.02 -10.51 1.41
C MET A 130 17.19 -9.54 1.25
N GLN A 131 16.93 -8.25 1.38
CA GLN A 131 17.96 -7.21 1.40
C GLN A 131 18.35 -6.93 2.85
N ARG A 132 19.45 -7.51 3.27
CA ARG A 132 20.11 -7.12 4.52
C ARG A 132 20.92 -5.84 4.27
N VAL A 133 21.18 -5.06 5.33
CA VAL A 133 22.03 -3.86 5.23
C VAL A 133 23.34 -4.24 4.55
N ARG A 134 23.77 -3.44 3.57
CA ARG A 134 25.13 -3.52 3.09
C ARG A 134 26.05 -3.17 4.27
N ALA A 135 26.82 -4.15 4.71
CA ALA A 135 27.87 -3.94 5.67
C ALA A 135 28.85 -2.87 5.18
#